data_8315ebea3f4a0c780c62207d9f0b25fb
#
_entry.id   8315ebea3f4a0c780c62207d9f0b25fb
#
_cell.length_a   1.000
_cell.length_b   1.000
_cell.length_c   1.000
_cell.angle_alpha   90.00
_cell.angle_beta   90.00
_cell.angle_gamma   90.00
#
_symmetry.space_group_name_H-M   'P 1'
#
loop_
_entity.id
_entity.type
_entity.pdbx_description
1 polymer ?
#
loop_
_entity_poly.entity_id
_entity_poly.type
_entity_poly.pdbx_seq_one_letter_code
_entity_poly.pdbx_strand_id
1 'polypeptide(L)'
;MLTKDLSKKILKSDVDVENSVPDEPITMELLKGGSFLKRAIGICKRNLTRMNMIRLMKILRDSWIWVPCRVIMSDTDYAAMEKLVKDAQENGGLDSLVGITLSNQDNIRMIPDILQKGDEFFFPVFSSAEEMCEYGERFSKIEKHFLEAANLARNNEKNVKGIVINAFTEPFVIPSELFEMIAGMPSNFGKNRSV
;
A
#
# COMPACT_ATOMS: atom_id res chain seq x y z
N MET A 1 15.58 -43.66 28.85
CA MET A 1 16.61 -42.62 28.76
C MET A 1 16.59 -41.94 27.39
N LEU A 2 15.41 -41.54 26.86
CA LEU A 2 15.20 -41.09 25.49
C LEU A 2 14.36 -39.82 25.38
N THR A 3 14.11 -39.10 26.47
CA THR A 3 13.22 -37.93 26.52
C THR A 3 13.93 -36.59 26.74
N LYS A 4 15.25 -36.56 26.94
CA LYS A 4 16.04 -35.33 27.14
C LYS A 4 16.67 -34.73 25.86
N ASP A 5 16.68 -35.49 24.77
CA ASP A 5 17.34 -35.05 23.51
C ASP A 5 16.38 -34.30 22.55
N LEU A 6 15.08 -34.58 22.68
CA LEU A 6 14.06 -33.89 21.84
C LEU A 6 13.82 -32.46 22.29
N SER A 7 13.91 -32.18 23.61
CA SER A 7 13.72 -30.81 24.12
C SER A 7 14.88 -29.86 23.77
N LYS A 8 16.09 -30.37 23.58
CA LYS A 8 17.26 -29.58 23.14
C LYS A 8 17.27 -29.30 21.65
N LYS A 9 16.58 -30.12 20.84
CA LYS A 9 16.48 -29.93 19.39
C LYS A 9 15.41 -28.88 19.00
N ILE A 10 14.44 -28.64 19.90
CA ILE A 10 13.39 -27.62 19.71
C ILE A 10 13.87 -26.20 20.11
N LEU A 11 14.92 -26.11 20.94
CA LEU A 11 15.51 -24.85 21.43
C LEU A 11 16.67 -24.32 20.59
N LYS A 12 17.07 -25.03 19.54
CA LYS A 12 18.00 -24.57 18.50
C LYS A 12 17.33 -24.60 17.14
N SER A 13 16.17 -23.95 17.00
CA SER A 13 15.88 -23.32 15.74
C SER A 13 16.77 -22.08 15.69
N ASP A 14 17.89 -22.17 15.01
CA ASP A 14 18.56 -21.02 14.47
C ASP A 14 17.47 -20.23 13.74
N VAL A 15 16.98 -19.18 14.37
CA VAL A 15 16.07 -18.22 13.74
C VAL A 15 16.94 -17.63 12.64
N ASP A 16 16.75 -18.09 11.42
CA ASP A 16 17.45 -17.60 10.25
C ASP A 16 17.07 -16.13 10.10
N VAL A 17 17.88 -15.25 10.69
CA VAL A 17 17.62 -13.81 10.84
C VAL A 17 17.48 -13.18 9.45
N GLU A 18 18.14 -13.75 8.43
CA GLU A 18 18.02 -13.29 7.05
C GLU A 18 16.64 -13.62 6.43
N ASN A 19 15.98 -14.69 6.90
CA ASN A 19 14.69 -15.15 6.40
C ASN A 19 13.51 -14.86 7.36
N SER A 20 13.72 -14.00 8.35
CA SER A 20 12.68 -13.54 9.26
C SER A 20 12.34 -12.07 9.02
N VAL A 21 11.04 -11.76 8.96
CA VAL A 21 10.60 -10.36 8.99
C VAL A 21 11.03 -9.77 10.33
N PRO A 22 11.71 -8.61 10.34
CA PRO A 22 12.19 -7.99 11.57
C PRO A 22 11.10 -7.81 12.62
N ASP A 23 11.43 -8.04 13.89
CA ASP A 23 10.57 -7.84 15.06
C ASP A 23 11.09 -6.68 15.93
N GLU A 24 11.81 -5.78 15.33
CA GLU A 24 12.27 -4.53 15.93
C GLU A 24 11.13 -3.50 16.00
N PRO A 25 11.21 -2.53 16.90
CA PRO A 25 10.23 -1.45 16.98
C PRO A 25 10.07 -0.75 15.63
N ILE A 26 8.85 -0.73 15.11
CA ILE A 26 8.53 -0.05 13.85
C ILE A 26 8.47 1.44 14.13
N THR A 27 9.27 2.23 13.41
CA THR A 27 9.27 3.70 13.48
C THR A 27 8.63 4.28 12.22
N MET A 28 8.18 5.54 12.29
CA MET A 28 7.64 6.24 11.12
C MET A 28 8.66 6.37 10.00
N GLU A 29 9.95 6.53 10.33
CA GLU A 29 11.04 6.60 9.36
C GLU A 29 11.19 5.31 8.58
N LEU A 30 11.06 4.16 9.23
CA LEU A 30 11.12 2.85 8.57
C LEU A 30 9.96 2.62 7.60
N LEU A 31 8.80 3.22 7.85
CA LEU A 31 7.63 3.08 6.97
C LEU A 31 7.65 4.05 5.79
N LYS A 32 8.46 5.12 5.85
CA LYS A 32 8.62 6.07 4.75
C LYS A 32 9.30 5.42 3.55
N GLY A 33 8.82 5.75 2.34
CA GLY A 33 9.41 5.29 1.08
C GLY A 33 9.18 3.81 0.76
N GLY A 34 8.49 3.05 1.62
CA GLY A 34 8.03 1.68 1.33
C GLY A 34 9.09 0.60 1.28
N SER A 35 10.37 0.91 1.44
CA SER A 35 11.49 -0.06 1.34
C SER A 35 11.40 -1.14 2.42
N PHE A 36 11.01 -0.77 3.63
CA PHE A 36 10.83 -1.70 4.75
C PHE A 36 9.67 -2.67 4.49
N LEU A 37 8.54 -2.16 3.99
CA LEU A 37 7.39 -2.98 3.58
C LEU A 37 7.78 -3.94 2.44
N LYS A 38 8.48 -3.45 1.41
CA LYS A 38 8.97 -4.28 0.29
C LYS A 38 9.86 -5.41 0.79
N ARG A 39 10.82 -5.11 1.69
CA ARG A 39 11.70 -6.13 2.30
C ARG A 39 10.90 -7.18 3.06
N ALA A 40 9.93 -6.76 3.88
CA ALA A 40 9.07 -7.67 4.65
C ALA A 40 8.25 -8.59 3.74
N ILE A 41 7.69 -8.06 2.63
CA ILE A 41 6.99 -8.83 1.60
C ILE A 41 7.95 -9.85 0.96
N GLY A 42 9.14 -9.44 0.57
CA GLY A 42 10.14 -10.32 -0.02
C GLY A 42 10.52 -11.49 0.90
N ILE A 43 10.65 -11.25 2.20
CA ILE A 43 10.88 -12.31 3.20
C ILE A 43 9.68 -13.26 3.28
N CYS A 44 8.45 -12.75 3.34
CA CYS A 44 7.25 -13.58 3.36
C CYS A 44 7.12 -14.44 2.09
N LYS A 45 7.48 -13.92 0.92
CA LYS A 45 7.46 -14.69 -0.33
C LYS A 45 8.44 -15.86 -0.33
N ARG A 46 9.64 -15.67 0.24
CA ARG A 46 10.66 -16.74 0.32
C ARG A 46 10.38 -17.73 1.43
N ASN A 47 9.84 -17.26 2.55
CA ASN A 47 9.61 -18.05 3.75
C ASN A 47 8.25 -17.69 4.38
N LEU A 48 7.18 -18.26 3.83
CA LEU A 48 5.80 -18.03 4.27
C LEU A 48 5.51 -18.82 5.55
N THR A 49 5.96 -18.30 6.68
CA THR A 49 5.61 -18.81 8.00
C THR A 49 4.48 -18.00 8.62
N ARG A 50 3.76 -18.61 9.57
CA ARG A 50 2.76 -17.90 10.37
C ARG A 50 3.34 -16.66 11.05
N MET A 51 4.57 -16.75 11.57
CA MET A 51 5.23 -15.65 12.27
C MET A 51 5.57 -14.51 11.32
N ASN A 52 6.15 -14.79 10.15
CA ASN A 52 6.46 -13.79 9.15
C ASN A 52 5.18 -13.09 8.65
N MET A 53 4.09 -13.84 8.46
CA MET A 53 2.81 -13.25 8.08
C MET A 53 2.25 -12.32 9.17
N ILE A 54 2.30 -12.72 10.44
CA ILE A 54 1.86 -11.87 11.56
C ILE A 54 2.68 -10.58 11.62
N ARG A 55 4.00 -10.67 11.47
CA ARG A 55 4.88 -9.49 11.45
C ARG A 55 4.61 -8.59 10.26
N LEU A 56 4.41 -9.16 9.06
CA LEU A 56 4.01 -8.40 7.88
C LEU A 56 2.68 -7.67 8.11
N MET A 57 1.68 -8.34 8.68
CA MET A 57 0.39 -7.71 8.98
C MET A 57 0.50 -6.54 9.97
N LYS A 58 1.39 -6.65 10.98
CA LYS A 58 1.70 -5.53 11.90
C LYS A 58 2.33 -4.33 11.16
N ILE A 59 3.20 -4.60 10.19
CA ILE A 59 3.82 -3.56 9.36
C ILE A 59 2.75 -2.91 8.48
N LEU A 60 1.94 -3.70 7.78
CA LEU A 60 0.85 -3.22 6.91
C LEU A 60 -0.14 -2.34 7.68
N ARG A 61 -0.48 -2.73 8.92
CA ARG A 61 -1.41 -1.98 9.76
C ARG A 61 -1.10 -0.50 9.84
N ASP A 62 0.18 -0.13 9.86
CA ASP A 62 0.65 1.25 10.04
C ASP A 62 1.33 1.81 8.77
N SER A 63 1.36 1.06 7.66
CA SER A 63 2.01 1.48 6.42
C SER A 63 1.19 2.50 5.66
N TRP A 64 1.91 3.41 4.99
CA TRP A 64 1.39 4.23 3.92
C TRP A 64 1.72 3.58 2.59
N ILE A 65 0.79 3.64 1.66
CA ILE A 65 0.90 2.98 0.37
C ILE A 65 0.35 3.89 -0.73
N TRP A 66 0.80 3.67 -1.93
CA TRP A 66 0.36 4.41 -3.09
C TRP A 66 -0.79 3.69 -3.80
N VAL A 67 -1.83 4.45 -4.16
CA VAL A 67 -3.02 3.96 -4.85
C VAL A 67 -3.14 4.70 -6.19
N PRO A 68 -3.20 3.97 -7.32
CA PRO A 68 -3.46 4.56 -8.62
C PRO A 68 -4.94 4.93 -8.75
N CYS A 69 -5.23 6.16 -9.11
CA CYS A 69 -6.58 6.68 -9.23
C CYS A 69 -6.80 7.34 -10.59
N ARG A 70 -7.98 7.14 -11.16
CA ARG A 70 -8.47 7.97 -12.27
C ARG A 70 -9.13 9.21 -11.70
N VAL A 71 -8.76 10.35 -12.24
CA VAL A 71 -9.41 11.62 -11.91
C VAL A 71 -10.58 11.79 -12.86
N ILE A 72 -11.77 11.95 -12.30
CA ILE A 72 -12.97 12.32 -13.06
C ILE A 72 -13.33 13.74 -12.63
N MET A 73 -13.44 14.62 -13.58
CA MET A 73 -13.80 16.01 -13.39
C MET A 73 -14.78 16.44 -14.49
N SER A 74 -15.46 17.56 -14.30
CA SER A 74 -16.29 18.15 -15.33
C SER A 74 -15.46 18.66 -16.52
N ASP A 75 -16.06 18.78 -17.70
CA ASP A 75 -15.39 19.32 -18.87
C ASP A 75 -14.88 20.75 -18.65
N THR A 76 -15.59 21.54 -17.84
CA THR A 76 -15.20 22.90 -17.43
C THR A 76 -13.97 22.91 -16.53
N ASP A 77 -13.90 21.99 -15.57
CA ASP A 77 -12.76 21.86 -14.66
C ASP A 77 -11.53 21.30 -15.40
N TYR A 78 -11.77 20.36 -16.34
CA TYR A 78 -10.72 19.84 -17.20
C TYR A 78 -10.10 20.94 -18.07
N ALA A 79 -10.92 21.76 -18.75
CA ALA A 79 -10.46 22.87 -19.56
C ALA A 79 -9.71 23.94 -18.74
N ALA A 80 -10.17 24.21 -17.51
CA ALA A 80 -9.49 25.14 -16.60
C ALA A 80 -8.12 24.59 -16.17
N MET A 81 -8.03 23.30 -15.85
CA MET A 81 -6.78 22.64 -15.48
C MET A 81 -5.80 22.61 -16.66
N GLU A 82 -6.27 22.27 -17.87
CA GLU A 82 -5.45 22.25 -19.08
C GLU A 82 -4.85 23.62 -19.38
N LYS A 83 -5.65 24.70 -19.25
CA LYS A 83 -5.18 26.07 -19.40
C LYS A 83 -4.10 26.41 -18.38
N LEU A 84 -4.30 26.07 -17.09
CA LEU A 84 -3.32 26.32 -16.04
C LEU A 84 -1.99 25.60 -16.29
N VAL A 85 -2.06 24.33 -16.71
CA VAL A 85 -0.85 23.55 -17.05
C VAL A 85 -0.12 24.17 -18.24
N LYS A 86 -0.83 24.60 -19.27
CA LYS A 86 -0.26 25.26 -20.43
C LYS A 86 0.37 26.60 -20.08
N ASP A 87 -0.32 27.44 -19.32
CA ASP A 87 0.18 28.74 -18.84
C ASP A 87 1.45 28.55 -17.97
N ALA A 88 1.49 27.50 -17.14
CA ALA A 88 2.65 27.17 -16.32
C ALA A 88 3.85 26.71 -17.17
N GLN A 89 3.62 25.88 -18.20
CA GLN A 89 4.68 25.45 -19.12
C GLN A 89 5.28 26.61 -19.90
N GLU A 90 4.46 27.60 -20.26
CA GLU A 90 4.90 28.78 -21.01
C GLU A 90 5.58 29.84 -20.13
N ASN A 91 5.21 29.96 -18.85
CA ASN A 91 5.56 31.12 -18.00
C ASN A 91 6.34 30.81 -16.71
N GLY A 92 6.83 29.59 -16.46
CA GLY A 92 7.62 29.38 -15.23
C GLY A 92 7.78 27.94 -14.78
N GLY A 93 7.33 26.99 -15.59
CA GLY A 93 7.39 25.56 -15.22
C GLY A 93 6.30 25.14 -14.24
N LEU A 94 6.20 23.83 -14.01
CA LEU A 94 5.16 23.24 -13.17
C LEU A 94 5.24 23.66 -11.68
N ASP A 95 6.38 24.16 -11.23
CA ASP A 95 6.56 24.67 -9.87
C ASP A 95 5.67 25.91 -9.58
N SER A 96 5.30 26.65 -10.63
CA SER A 96 4.37 27.79 -10.51
C SER A 96 2.93 27.37 -10.18
N LEU A 97 2.60 26.10 -10.30
CA LEU A 97 1.29 25.53 -9.93
C LEU A 97 1.17 25.20 -8.44
N VAL A 98 2.28 25.23 -7.70
CA VAL A 98 2.26 24.94 -6.26
C VAL A 98 1.46 26.00 -5.53
N GLY A 99 0.39 25.57 -4.86
CA GLY A 99 -0.50 26.46 -4.10
C GLY A 99 -1.66 27.07 -4.89
N ILE A 100 -1.79 26.76 -6.19
CA ILE A 100 -2.98 27.18 -6.95
C ILE A 100 -4.16 26.29 -6.57
N THR A 101 -5.24 26.91 -6.12
CA THR A 101 -6.50 26.22 -5.83
C THR A 101 -7.47 26.44 -6.99
N LEU A 102 -7.96 25.36 -7.58
CA LEU A 102 -9.05 25.43 -8.56
C LEU A 102 -10.35 25.82 -7.83
N SER A 103 -11.01 26.85 -8.29
CA SER A 103 -12.17 27.45 -7.59
C SER A 103 -13.47 26.64 -7.67
N ASN A 104 -13.51 25.53 -8.43
CA ASN A 104 -14.69 24.67 -8.59
C ASN A 104 -14.38 23.21 -8.29
N GLN A 105 -14.02 22.90 -7.04
CA GLN A 105 -13.63 21.54 -6.64
C GLN A 105 -14.79 20.56 -6.38
N ASP A 106 -16.03 20.99 -6.51
CA ASP A 106 -17.20 20.18 -6.10
C ASP A 106 -17.42 18.90 -6.91
N ASN A 107 -16.76 18.72 -8.04
CA ASN A 107 -16.97 17.60 -8.95
C ASN A 107 -15.73 16.76 -9.25
N ILE A 108 -14.58 17.03 -8.60
CA ILE A 108 -13.39 16.19 -8.81
C ILE A 108 -13.53 14.91 -7.98
N ARG A 109 -13.56 13.77 -8.66
CA ARG A 109 -13.60 12.45 -8.03
C ARG A 109 -12.35 11.67 -8.37
N MET A 110 -11.72 11.08 -7.36
CA MET A 110 -10.62 10.16 -7.52
C MET A 110 -11.14 8.73 -7.35
N ILE A 111 -11.17 7.98 -8.44
CA ILE A 111 -11.65 6.59 -8.44
C ILE A 111 -10.44 5.67 -8.52
N PRO A 112 -10.18 4.85 -7.47
CA PRO A 112 -9.12 3.87 -7.50
C PRO A 112 -9.30 2.91 -8.68
N ASP A 113 -8.19 2.55 -9.33
CA ASP A 113 -8.23 1.54 -10.38
C ASP A 113 -8.34 0.13 -9.80
N ILE A 114 -8.85 -0.81 -10.60
CA ILE A 114 -9.04 -2.21 -10.21
C ILE A 114 -8.39 -3.10 -11.26
N LEU A 115 -7.54 -4.01 -10.83
CA LEU A 115 -6.94 -5.03 -11.68
C LEU A 115 -7.87 -6.24 -11.79
N GLN A 116 -7.88 -6.83 -12.98
CA GLN A 116 -8.61 -8.06 -13.25
C GLN A 116 -7.65 -9.17 -13.67
N LYS A 117 -7.82 -10.37 -13.10
CA LYS A 117 -7.13 -11.59 -13.49
C LYS A 117 -8.14 -12.72 -13.65
N GLY A 118 -8.43 -13.09 -14.88
CA GLY A 118 -9.56 -13.99 -15.18
C GLY A 118 -10.87 -13.34 -14.72
N ASP A 119 -11.62 -14.04 -13.90
CA ASP A 119 -12.90 -13.57 -13.34
C ASP A 119 -12.75 -12.90 -11.96
N GLU A 120 -11.52 -12.77 -11.47
CA GLU A 120 -11.25 -12.19 -10.17
C GLU A 120 -10.74 -10.75 -10.27
N PHE A 121 -11.16 -9.90 -9.32
CA PHE A 121 -10.76 -8.51 -9.21
C PHE A 121 -9.90 -8.30 -7.98
N PHE A 122 -8.89 -7.43 -8.11
CA PHE A 122 -7.94 -7.08 -7.05
C PHE A 122 -7.76 -5.57 -6.97
N PHE A 123 -7.65 -5.05 -5.76
CA PHE A 123 -7.35 -3.65 -5.51
C PHE A 123 -5.82 -3.45 -5.52
N PRO A 124 -5.25 -2.74 -6.52
CA PRO A 124 -3.81 -2.54 -6.60
C PRO A 124 -3.35 -1.46 -5.63
N VAL A 125 -2.29 -1.77 -4.90
CA VAL A 125 -1.54 -0.80 -4.11
C VAL A 125 -0.04 -0.99 -4.32
N PHE A 126 0.75 0.02 -4.00
CA PHE A 126 2.19 -0.02 -4.23
C PHE A 126 2.93 0.51 -3.01
N SER A 127 4.04 -0.12 -2.66
CA SER A 127 4.88 0.30 -1.55
C SER A 127 5.57 1.64 -1.81
N SER A 128 5.81 1.97 -3.08
CA SER A 128 6.28 3.30 -3.52
C SER A 128 5.72 3.62 -4.91
N ALA A 129 5.81 4.88 -5.33
CA ALA A 129 5.32 5.31 -6.63
C ALA A 129 6.07 4.64 -7.80
N GLU A 130 7.35 4.33 -7.62
CA GLU A 130 8.21 3.69 -8.61
C GLU A 130 7.79 2.25 -8.90
N GLU A 131 7.21 1.56 -7.91
CA GLU A 131 6.72 0.18 -8.07
C GLU A 131 5.53 0.07 -9.04
N MET A 132 4.93 1.19 -9.41
CA MET A 132 3.88 1.25 -10.44
C MET A 132 4.43 1.08 -11.86
N CYS A 133 5.73 1.36 -12.08
CA CYS A 133 6.35 1.34 -13.40
C CYS A 133 5.53 2.15 -14.43
N GLU A 134 5.53 1.75 -15.70
CA GLU A 134 4.78 2.40 -16.79
C GLU A 134 3.25 2.45 -16.54
N TYR A 135 2.72 1.48 -15.78
CA TYR A 135 1.31 1.49 -15.40
C TYR A 135 0.91 2.77 -14.67
N GLY A 136 1.78 3.27 -13.79
CA GLY A 136 1.54 4.48 -13.01
C GLY A 136 1.48 5.78 -13.82
N GLU A 137 1.96 5.79 -15.07
CA GLU A 137 1.96 6.99 -15.92
C GLU A 137 0.55 7.44 -16.33
N ARG A 138 -0.40 6.51 -16.36
CA ARG A 138 -1.79 6.74 -16.75
C ARG A 138 -2.71 7.17 -15.62
N PHE A 139 -2.19 7.26 -14.38
CA PHE A 139 -2.99 7.48 -13.19
C PHE A 139 -2.43 8.62 -12.34
N SER A 140 -3.31 9.33 -11.67
CA SER A 140 -2.96 10.11 -10.50
C SER A 140 -2.60 9.15 -9.37
N LYS A 141 -1.57 9.51 -8.61
CA LYS A 141 -1.03 8.68 -7.52
C LYS A 141 -1.36 9.35 -6.20
N ILE A 142 -2.08 8.66 -5.35
CA ILE A 142 -2.40 9.16 -4.01
C ILE A 142 -1.78 8.26 -2.94
N GLU A 143 -1.16 8.86 -1.96
CA GLU A 143 -0.69 8.13 -0.79
C GLU A 143 -1.83 8.01 0.22
N LYS A 144 -2.06 6.79 0.71
CA LYS A 144 -3.09 6.47 1.70
C LYS A 144 -2.57 5.52 2.75
N HIS A 145 -3.15 5.61 3.93
CA HIS A 145 -2.94 4.60 4.95
C HIS A 145 -3.51 3.25 4.48
N PHE A 146 -2.81 2.14 4.76
CA PHE A 146 -3.23 0.81 4.30
C PHE A 146 -4.67 0.47 4.73
N LEU A 147 -5.08 0.84 5.94
CA LEU A 147 -6.44 0.57 6.43
C LEU A 147 -7.52 1.33 5.64
N GLU A 148 -7.21 2.53 5.16
CA GLU A 148 -8.13 3.26 4.27
C GLU A 148 -8.25 2.55 2.92
N ALA A 149 -7.14 2.09 2.35
CA ALA A 149 -7.16 1.33 1.12
C ALA A 149 -7.89 -0.02 1.29
N ALA A 150 -7.72 -0.70 2.42
CA ALA A 150 -8.45 -1.93 2.73
C ALA A 150 -9.96 -1.68 2.84
N ASN A 151 -10.37 -0.55 3.41
CA ASN A 151 -11.77 -0.16 3.48
C ASN A 151 -12.34 0.18 2.08
N LEU A 152 -11.58 0.90 1.24
CA LEU A 152 -11.96 1.16 -0.15
C LEU A 152 -12.09 -0.14 -0.96
N ALA A 153 -11.15 -1.06 -0.78
CA ALA A 153 -11.19 -2.38 -1.44
C ALA A 153 -12.43 -3.19 -1.03
N ARG A 154 -12.76 -3.22 0.27
CA ARG A 154 -13.92 -3.94 0.80
C ARG A 154 -15.24 -3.40 0.26
N ASN A 155 -15.37 -2.07 0.18
CA ASN A 155 -16.59 -1.40 -0.25
C ASN A 155 -16.67 -1.22 -1.78
N ASN A 156 -15.78 -1.85 -2.54
CA ASN A 156 -15.78 -1.78 -3.99
C ASN A 156 -16.90 -2.63 -4.60
N GLU A 157 -17.63 -2.06 -5.57
CA GLU A 157 -18.75 -2.72 -6.24
C GLU A 157 -18.37 -4.01 -6.98
N LYS A 158 -17.07 -4.16 -7.36
CA LYS A 158 -16.57 -5.35 -8.06
C LYS A 158 -16.28 -6.54 -7.16
N ASN A 159 -16.54 -6.44 -5.84
CA ASN A 159 -16.26 -7.51 -4.88
C ASN A 159 -14.83 -8.06 -4.99
N VAL A 160 -13.84 -7.18 -4.84
CA VAL A 160 -12.44 -7.55 -4.97
C VAL A 160 -12.05 -8.66 -3.98
N LYS A 161 -11.26 -9.62 -4.44
CA LYS A 161 -10.78 -10.76 -3.65
C LYS A 161 -9.72 -10.37 -2.62
N GLY A 162 -9.10 -9.22 -2.80
CA GLY A 162 -8.06 -8.72 -1.91
C GLY A 162 -7.30 -7.54 -2.49
N ILE A 163 -6.30 -7.12 -1.76
CA ILE A 163 -5.31 -6.13 -2.19
C ILE A 163 -4.13 -6.86 -2.80
N VAL A 164 -3.68 -6.42 -3.98
CA VAL A 164 -2.39 -6.84 -4.55
C VAL A 164 -1.37 -5.72 -4.38
N ILE A 165 -0.28 -6.01 -3.69
CA ILE A 165 0.82 -5.07 -3.45
C ILE A 165 1.88 -5.29 -4.53
N ASN A 166 2.38 -4.20 -5.15
CA ASN A 166 3.45 -4.21 -6.17
C ASN A 166 3.16 -5.18 -7.34
N ALA A 167 1.97 -5.04 -7.93
CA ALA A 167 1.43 -5.96 -8.93
C ALA A 167 2.35 -6.21 -10.15
N PHE A 168 3.21 -5.25 -10.50
CA PHE A 168 4.03 -5.28 -11.73
C PHE A 168 5.52 -5.57 -11.49
N THR A 169 5.94 -5.66 -10.24
CA THR A 169 7.32 -6.00 -9.87
C THR A 169 7.35 -7.29 -9.06
N GLU A 170 7.01 -7.23 -7.79
CA GLU A 170 7.00 -8.36 -6.89
C GLU A 170 5.61 -8.55 -6.25
N PRO A 171 4.61 -9.06 -7.01
CA PRO A 171 3.22 -9.11 -6.53
C PRO A 171 3.07 -9.96 -5.25
N PHE A 172 2.33 -9.40 -4.30
CA PHE A 172 1.92 -10.07 -3.07
C PHE A 172 0.45 -9.78 -2.78
N VAL A 173 -0.35 -10.83 -2.62
CA VAL A 173 -1.79 -10.68 -2.39
C VAL A 173 -2.10 -10.79 -0.90
N ILE A 174 -2.83 -9.80 -0.40
CA ILE A 174 -3.49 -9.83 0.91
C ILE A 174 -4.97 -10.13 0.67
N PRO A 175 -5.45 -11.33 0.99
CA PRO A 175 -6.86 -11.69 0.85
C PRO A 175 -7.76 -10.78 1.68
N SER A 176 -8.98 -10.51 1.19
CA SER A 176 -9.94 -9.62 1.87
C SER A 176 -10.33 -10.11 3.28
N GLU A 177 -10.27 -11.42 3.52
CA GLU A 177 -10.53 -12.05 4.82
C GLU A 177 -9.54 -11.62 5.91
N LEU A 178 -8.34 -11.16 5.52
CA LEU A 178 -7.33 -10.70 6.46
C LEU A 178 -7.48 -9.22 6.85
N PHE A 179 -8.31 -8.44 6.17
CA PHE A 179 -8.43 -7.00 6.42
C PHE A 179 -8.86 -6.67 7.85
N GLU A 180 -9.86 -7.39 8.37
CA GLU A 180 -10.30 -7.24 9.77
C GLU A 180 -9.22 -7.63 10.77
N MET A 181 -8.48 -8.71 10.49
CA MET A 181 -7.39 -9.13 11.35
C MET A 181 -6.28 -8.06 11.40
N ILE A 182 -5.92 -7.47 10.27
CA ILE A 182 -4.94 -6.39 10.20
C ILE A 182 -5.44 -5.16 10.95
N ALA A 183 -6.70 -4.77 10.74
CA ALA A 183 -7.30 -3.62 11.43
C ALA A 183 -7.36 -3.79 12.94
N GLY A 184 -7.61 -5.02 13.42
CA GLY A 184 -7.64 -5.36 14.84
C GLY A 184 -6.27 -5.46 15.51
N MET A 185 -5.16 -5.42 14.75
CA MET A 185 -3.83 -5.43 15.34
C MET A 185 -3.52 -4.15 16.09
N PRO A 186 -2.75 -4.19 17.17
CA PRO A 186 -2.31 -2.97 17.85
C PRO A 186 -1.40 -2.15 16.92
N SER A 187 -1.59 -0.82 16.92
CA SER A 187 -0.66 0.08 16.25
C SER A 187 0.67 0.15 16.98
N ASN A 188 1.76 0.24 16.22
CA ASN A 188 3.09 0.47 16.78
C ASN A 188 3.27 1.90 17.32
N PHE A 189 2.36 2.82 16.99
CA PHE A 189 2.47 4.25 17.34
C PHE A 189 1.54 4.67 18.49
N GLY A 190 0.92 3.72 19.22
CA GLY A 190 0.01 4.01 20.32
C GLY A 190 -1.34 4.57 19.91
N LYS A 191 -2.25 4.77 20.89
CA LYS A 191 -3.65 5.21 20.68
C LYS A 191 -3.82 6.66 20.22
N ASN A 192 -2.76 7.43 19.98
CA ASN A 192 -2.82 8.88 19.81
C ASN A 192 -2.87 9.37 18.36
N ARG A 193 -3.47 8.61 17.43
CA ARG A 193 -3.86 9.14 16.12
C ARG A 193 -5.29 8.72 15.80
N SER A 194 -6.23 9.51 16.30
CA SER A 194 -7.52 9.66 15.64
C SER A 194 -7.24 10.31 14.28
N VAL A 195 -7.55 9.63 13.21
CA VAL A 195 -7.60 10.15 11.85
C VAL A 195 -8.84 11.00 11.71
#